data_f949eb3bdd1ea5a2d1007602e46fa03b
#
_entry.id   f949eb3bdd1ea5a2d1007602e46fa03b
#
_cell.length_a   1.000
_cell.length_b   1.000
_cell.length_c   1.000
_cell.angle_alpha   90.00
_cell.angle_beta   90.00
_cell.angle_gamma   90.00
#
_symmetry.space_group_name_H-M   'P 1'
#
loop_
_entity.id
_entity.type
_entity.pdbx_description
1 polymer ?
#
loop_
_entity_poly.entity_id
_entity_poly.type
_entity_poly.pdbx_seq_one_letter_code
_entity_poly.pdbx_strand_id
1 'polypeptide(L)'
;MRQCMDDFARKSAEDRRAYIEEAASRRDLTALIIEKDFWVCWTLKRLMSSDLLRGSLTFKGGTSLSKAYGLIQRFSEDIDLTISRDATFLCDVPAPMEEGISGKQRKKRGRELKEAAQQYVQEIILPELSKAIEDALGTLEGW
;
A
#
# COMPACT_ATOMS: atom_id res chain seq x y z
N MET A 1 -1.85 11.26 -16.40
CA MET A 1 -2.08 9.91 -15.83
C MET A 1 -2.70 9.88 -14.41
N ARG A 2 -2.47 10.91 -13.52
CA ARG A 2 -3.15 10.99 -12.20
C ARG A 2 -4.66 11.14 -12.35
N GLN A 3 -5.12 12.03 -13.19
CA GLN A 3 -6.53 12.38 -13.39
C GLN A 3 -7.36 11.19 -13.91
N CYS A 4 -6.84 10.41 -14.84
CA CYS A 4 -7.55 9.28 -15.45
C CYS A 4 -7.96 8.17 -14.45
N MET A 5 -7.10 7.83 -13.48
CA MET A 5 -7.45 6.81 -12.48
C MET A 5 -8.49 7.33 -11.47
N ASP A 6 -8.43 8.61 -11.11
CA ASP A 6 -9.39 9.23 -10.20
C ASP A 6 -10.75 9.41 -10.88
N ASP A 7 -10.75 9.77 -12.15
CA ASP A 7 -11.97 9.88 -12.96
C ASP A 7 -12.68 8.53 -13.06
N PHE A 8 -11.91 7.43 -13.21
CA PHE A 8 -12.49 6.09 -13.18
C PHE A 8 -13.00 5.71 -11.78
N ALA A 9 -12.22 5.98 -10.74
CA ALA A 9 -12.60 5.67 -9.35
C ALA A 9 -13.89 6.38 -8.92
N ARG A 10 -14.14 7.59 -9.47
CA ARG A 10 -15.34 8.40 -9.19
C ARG A 10 -16.57 8.01 -10.00
N LYS A 11 -16.45 7.11 -10.97
CA LYS A 11 -17.62 6.64 -11.76
C LYS A 11 -18.60 5.87 -10.89
N SER A 12 -19.85 5.79 -11.35
CA SER A 12 -20.85 4.93 -10.71
C SER A 12 -20.38 3.47 -10.63
N ALA A 13 -20.92 2.71 -9.68
CA ALA A 13 -20.58 1.28 -9.56
C ALA A 13 -20.95 0.51 -10.85
N GLU A 14 -22.05 0.90 -11.52
CA GLU A 14 -22.49 0.32 -12.79
C GLU A 14 -21.50 0.61 -13.92
N ASP A 15 -21.08 1.85 -14.08
CA ASP A 15 -20.09 2.22 -15.09
C ASP A 15 -18.75 1.53 -14.84
N ARG A 16 -18.26 1.52 -13.57
CA ARG A 16 -17.03 0.81 -13.24
C ARG A 16 -17.09 -0.65 -13.61
N ARG A 17 -18.22 -1.32 -13.28
CA ARG A 17 -18.44 -2.74 -13.63
C ARG A 17 -18.33 -2.96 -15.12
N ALA A 18 -19.00 -2.15 -15.95
CA ALA A 18 -18.97 -2.28 -17.40
C ALA A 18 -17.54 -2.19 -17.96
N TYR A 19 -16.74 -1.22 -17.50
CA TYR A 19 -15.35 -1.09 -17.92
C TYR A 19 -14.47 -2.26 -17.45
N ILE A 20 -14.70 -2.76 -16.22
CA ILE A 20 -13.96 -3.89 -15.67
C ILE A 20 -14.27 -5.18 -16.43
N GLU A 21 -15.54 -5.45 -16.74
CA GLU A 21 -15.96 -6.61 -17.51
C GLU A 21 -15.39 -6.61 -18.94
N GLU A 22 -15.39 -5.45 -19.60
CA GLU A 22 -14.75 -5.28 -20.90
C GLU A 22 -13.25 -5.53 -20.85
N ALA A 23 -12.55 -4.99 -19.85
CA ALA A 23 -11.12 -5.20 -19.68
C ALA A 23 -10.79 -6.67 -19.34
N ALA A 24 -11.63 -7.32 -18.56
CA ALA A 24 -11.50 -8.74 -18.20
C ALA A 24 -11.62 -9.63 -19.43
N SER A 25 -12.63 -9.38 -20.26
CA SER A 25 -12.85 -10.10 -21.54
C SER A 25 -11.65 -9.97 -22.48
N ARG A 26 -11.10 -8.75 -22.62
CA ARG A 26 -9.94 -8.51 -23.51
C ARG A 26 -8.64 -9.16 -23.03
N ARG A 27 -8.51 -9.43 -21.73
CA ARG A 27 -7.29 -9.98 -21.11
C ARG A 27 -7.41 -11.44 -20.72
N ASP A 28 -8.55 -12.07 -20.96
CA ASP A 28 -8.87 -13.42 -20.50
C ASP A 28 -8.64 -13.60 -18.98
N LEU A 29 -9.15 -12.62 -18.22
CA LEU A 29 -9.08 -12.59 -16.76
C LEU A 29 -10.48 -12.44 -16.18
N THR A 30 -10.65 -12.71 -14.89
CA THR A 30 -11.91 -12.45 -14.21
C THR A 30 -12.07 -10.97 -13.88
N ALA A 31 -13.31 -10.48 -13.86
CA ALA A 31 -13.63 -9.11 -13.48
C ALA A 31 -13.09 -8.75 -12.08
N LEU A 32 -13.17 -9.70 -11.13
CA LEU A 32 -12.64 -9.55 -9.78
C LEU A 32 -11.12 -9.27 -9.76
N ILE A 33 -10.35 -9.96 -10.60
CA ILE A 33 -8.90 -9.74 -10.71
C ILE A 33 -8.60 -8.34 -11.23
N ILE A 34 -9.32 -7.90 -12.27
CA ILE A 34 -9.13 -6.55 -12.84
C ILE A 34 -9.49 -5.47 -11.84
N GLU A 35 -10.59 -5.64 -11.09
CA GLU A 35 -11.03 -4.69 -10.08
C GLU A 35 -10.01 -4.57 -8.94
N LYS A 36 -9.59 -5.68 -8.36
CA LYS A 36 -8.55 -5.71 -7.31
C LYS A 36 -7.25 -5.07 -7.79
N ASP A 37 -6.81 -5.39 -8.99
CA ASP A 37 -5.61 -4.82 -9.60
C ASP A 37 -5.69 -3.29 -9.73
N PHE A 38 -6.84 -2.78 -10.14
CA PHE A 38 -7.07 -1.34 -10.17
C PHE A 38 -6.92 -0.71 -8.79
N TRP A 39 -7.60 -1.23 -7.77
CA TRP A 39 -7.57 -0.67 -6.43
C TRP A 39 -6.21 -0.78 -5.76
N VAL A 40 -5.47 -1.87 -5.98
CA VAL A 40 -4.07 -2.01 -5.54
C VAL A 40 -3.19 -0.92 -6.17
N CYS A 41 -3.26 -0.74 -7.48
CA CYS A 41 -2.49 0.29 -8.18
C CYS A 41 -2.89 1.71 -7.75
N TRP A 42 -4.17 1.97 -7.57
CA TRP A 42 -4.69 3.25 -7.14
C TRP A 42 -4.23 3.61 -5.72
N THR A 43 -4.33 2.67 -4.78
CA THR A 43 -3.88 2.85 -3.38
C THR A 43 -2.36 3.05 -3.29
N LEU A 44 -1.58 2.21 -3.98
CA LEU A 44 -0.12 2.37 -4.04
C LEU A 44 0.28 3.74 -4.54
N LYS A 45 -0.38 4.23 -5.57
CA LYS A 45 -0.11 5.56 -6.11
C LYS A 45 -0.36 6.65 -5.07
N ARG A 46 -1.38 6.54 -4.23
CA ARG A 46 -1.62 7.48 -3.12
C ARG A 46 -0.49 7.46 -2.12
N LEU A 47 -0.16 6.28 -1.60
CA LEU A 47 0.90 6.10 -0.62
C LEU A 47 2.26 6.62 -1.14
N MET A 48 2.64 6.25 -2.37
CA MET A 48 3.93 6.64 -2.95
C MET A 48 3.99 8.10 -3.41
N SER A 49 2.85 8.77 -3.54
CA SER A 49 2.78 10.19 -3.90
C SER A 49 2.69 11.12 -2.70
N SER A 50 2.51 10.60 -1.49
CA SER A 50 2.49 11.38 -0.27
C SER A 50 3.89 11.90 0.06
N ASP A 51 4.02 13.21 0.24
CA ASP A 51 5.29 13.82 0.65
C ASP A 51 5.67 13.42 2.07
N LEU A 52 4.68 13.17 2.95
CA LEU A 52 4.88 12.72 4.32
C LEU A 52 5.49 11.31 4.38
N LEU A 53 5.07 10.42 3.47
CA LEU A 53 5.51 9.02 3.43
C LEU A 53 6.74 8.80 2.54
N ARG A 54 7.16 9.83 1.81
CA ARG A 54 8.30 9.76 0.89
C ARG A 54 9.59 9.40 1.65
N GLY A 55 10.27 8.35 1.20
CA GLY A 55 11.48 7.82 1.83
C GLY A 55 11.25 6.94 3.07
N SER A 56 10.05 6.97 3.65
CA SER A 56 9.68 6.12 4.79
C SER A 56 9.12 4.77 4.37
N LEU A 57 8.60 4.68 3.16
CA LEU A 57 8.01 3.44 2.63
C LEU A 57 8.78 2.93 1.42
N THR A 58 8.98 1.62 1.37
CA THR A 58 9.49 0.91 0.20
C THR A 58 8.52 -0.19 -0.19
N PHE A 59 8.14 -0.21 -1.46
CA PHE A 59 7.27 -1.22 -2.02
C PHE A 59 8.05 -2.49 -2.32
N LYS A 60 7.59 -3.63 -1.83
CA LYS A 60 8.23 -4.95 -1.95
C LYS A 60 7.24 -6.03 -2.40
N GLY A 61 7.72 -7.27 -2.43
CA GLY A 61 6.93 -8.46 -2.71
C GLY A 61 6.60 -8.70 -4.19
N GLY A 62 5.69 -9.64 -4.42
CA GLY A 62 5.26 -10.05 -5.76
C GLY A 62 4.61 -8.91 -6.54
N THR A 63 3.86 -8.04 -5.87
CA THR A 63 3.23 -6.86 -6.48
C THR A 63 4.29 -5.86 -6.97
N SER A 64 5.40 -5.67 -6.24
CA SER A 64 6.52 -4.84 -6.69
C SER A 64 7.16 -5.40 -7.97
N LEU A 65 7.43 -6.71 -8.01
CA LEU A 65 8.01 -7.36 -9.19
C LEU A 65 7.08 -7.28 -10.41
N SER A 66 5.78 -7.38 -10.20
CA SER A 66 4.78 -7.28 -11.26
C SER A 66 4.56 -5.83 -11.73
N LYS A 67 4.32 -4.90 -10.80
CA LYS A 67 3.86 -3.54 -11.09
C LYS A 67 4.99 -2.54 -11.37
N ALA A 68 6.09 -2.62 -10.62
CA ALA A 68 7.20 -1.68 -10.77
C ALA A 68 8.23 -2.15 -11.80
N TYR A 69 8.47 -3.44 -11.87
CA TYR A 69 9.55 -4.00 -12.69
C TYR A 69 9.07 -4.83 -13.89
N GLY A 70 7.79 -5.21 -13.95
CA GLY A 70 7.24 -6.02 -15.03
C GLY A 70 7.88 -7.42 -15.19
N LEU A 71 8.56 -7.90 -14.14
CA LEU A 71 9.35 -9.14 -14.19
C LEU A 71 8.48 -10.39 -14.10
N ILE A 72 7.28 -10.28 -13.55
CA ILE A 72 6.33 -11.38 -13.46
C ILE A 72 4.94 -10.91 -13.89
N GLN A 73 4.23 -11.73 -14.63
CA GLN A 73 2.85 -11.47 -15.04
C GLN A 73 1.83 -12.05 -14.04
N ARG A 74 2.25 -12.20 -12.79
CA ARG A 74 1.39 -12.73 -11.74
C ARG A 74 0.62 -11.58 -11.11
N PHE A 75 -0.69 -11.76 -10.99
CA PHE A 75 -1.54 -10.92 -10.17
C PHE A 75 -1.19 -11.11 -8.67
N SER A 76 -1.13 -10.02 -7.93
CA SER A 76 -0.97 -10.03 -6.46
C SER A 76 -2.07 -9.18 -5.85
N GLU A 77 -2.77 -9.75 -4.88
CA GLU A 77 -3.88 -9.10 -4.17
C GLU A 77 -3.39 -8.24 -3.00
N ASP A 78 -2.16 -8.46 -2.55
CA ASP A 78 -1.59 -7.84 -1.37
C ASP A 78 -0.62 -6.71 -1.74
N ILE A 79 -0.57 -5.71 -0.87
CA ILE A 79 0.39 -4.61 -0.94
C ILE A 79 1.43 -4.82 0.16
N ASP A 80 2.62 -5.28 -0.22
CA ASP A 80 3.73 -5.47 0.69
C ASP A 80 4.56 -4.18 0.80
N LEU A 81 4.58 -3.59 1.98
CA LEU A 81 5.34 -2.38 2.26
C LEU A 81 6.38 -2.65 3.34
N THR A 82 7.56 -2.06 3.16
CA THR A 82 8.57 -1.97 4.22
C THR A 82 8.63 -0.54 4.71
N ILE A 83 8.56 -0.37 6.03
CA ILE A 83 8.77 0.91 6.70
C ILE A 83 10.27 1.07 6.96
N SER A 84 10.84 2.22 6.60
CA SER A 84 12.24 2.54 6.88
C SER A 84 12.52 2.53 8.38
N ARG A 85 13.72 2.11 8.74
CA ARG A 85 14.20 2.21 10.13
C ARG A 85 14.35 3.66 10.60
N ASP A 86 14.50 4.59 9.66
CA ASP A 86 14.62 6.03 9.95
C ASP A 86 13.27 6.72 10.12
N ALA A 87 12.17 5.99 9.93
CA ALA A 87 10.82 6.53 10.14
C ALA A 87 10.56 6.81 11.64
N THR A 88 9.71 7.80 11.89
CA THR A 88 9.24 8.17 13.24
C THR A 88 8.80 6.92 14.03
N PHE A 89 9.06 6.89 15.31
CA PHE A 89 8.89 5.76 16.23
C PHE A 89 9.87 4.59 16.03
N LEU A 90 10.26 4.28 14.78
CA LEU A 90 11.15 3.18 14.49
C LEU A 90 12.63 3.53 14.72
N CYS A 91 13.01 4.79 14.45
CA CYS A 91 14.40 5.25 14.63
C CYS A 91 14.86 5.20 16.09
N ASP A 92 13.95 5.33 17.05
CA ASP A 92 14.24 5.31 18.47
C ASP A 92 14.41 3.90 19.06
N VAL A 93 14.02 2.86 18.32
CA VAL A 93 14.14 1.48 18.76
C VAL A 93 15.52 0.92 18.41
N PRO A 94 16.30 0.38 19.37
CA PRO A 94 17.60 -0.24 19.07
C PRO A 94 17.45 -1.44 18.11
N ALA A 95 18.47 -1.67 17.28
CA ALA A 95 18.46 -2.76 16.31
C ALA A 95 18.31 -4.14 16.99
N PRO A 96 17.34 -4.97 16.61
CA PRO A 96 17.16 -6.29 17.22
C PRO A 96 18.21 -7.30 16.81
N MET A 97 18.99 -7.03 15.75
CA MET A 97 20.06 -7.89 15.21
C MET A 97 21.47 -7.35 15.49
N GLU A 98 21.61 -6.46 16.45
CA GLU A 98 22.92 -5.95 16.89
C GLU A 98 23.80 -7.09 17.41
N GLU A 99 25.08 -7.05 17.12
CA GLU A 99 26.04 -8.04 17.60
C GLU A 99 26.24 -7.94 19.11
N GLY A 100 26.48 -9.07 19.77
CA GLY A 100 26.77 -9.14 21.21
C GLY A 100 25.56 -9.05 22.15
N ILE A 101 24.35 -8.88 21.66
CA ILE A 101 23.17 -8.88 22.51
C ILE A 101 22.65 -10.30 22.81
N SER A 102 22.07 -10.49 24.00
CA SER A 102 21.46 -11.75 24.39
C SER A 102 20.19 -12.08 23.60
N GLY A 103 19.83 -13.35 23.51
CA GLY A 103 18.57 -13.78 22.87
C GLY A 103 17.33 -13.13 23.50
N LYS A 104 17.34 -12.87 24.82
CA LYS A 104 16.27 -12.16 25.53
C LYS A 104 16.15 -10.70 25.06
N GLN A 105 17.28 -10.01 24.93
CA GLN A 105 17.32 -8.63 24.42
C GLN A 105 16.88 -8.56 22.97
N ARG A 106 17.27 -9.52 22.12
CA ARG A 106 16.85 -9.62 20.74
C ARG A 106 15.33 -9.74 20.63
N LYS A 107 14.73 -10.64 21.41
CA LYS A 107 13.27 -10.80 21.45
C LYS A 107 12.55 -9.53 21.94
N LYS A 108 13.08 -8.88 22.97
CA LYS A 108 12.53 -7.63 23.51
C LYS A 108 12.53 -6.55 22.44
N ARG A 109 13.68 -6.26 21.83
CA ARG A 109 13.83 -5.23 20.77
C ARG A 109 12.98 -5.55 19.53
N GLY A 110 12.83 -6.83 19.16
CA GLY A 110 11.96 -7.25 18.08
C GLY A 110 10.49 -6.95 18.33
N ARG A 111 10.05 -7.10 19.58
CA ARG A 111 8.68 -6.73 20.00
C ARG A 111 8.50 -5.21 19.97
N GLU A 112 9.43 -4.47 20.56
CA GLU A 112 9.41 -2.99 20.56
C GLU A 112 9.38 -2.43 19.13
N LEU A 113 10.14 -3.02 18.22
CA LEU A 113 10.13 -2.63 16.82
C LEU A 113 8.78 -2.91 16.13
N LYS A 114 8.16 -4.05 16.45
CA LYS A 114 6.82 -4.38 15.95
C LYS A 114 5.78 -3.38 16.46
N GLU A 115 5.82 -3.05 17.74
CA GLU A 115 4.92 -2.08 18.37
C GLU A 115 5.08 -0.69 17.74
N ALA A 116 6.34 -0.23 17.56
CA ALA A 116 6.65 1.02 16.87
C ALA A 116 6.15 1.04 15.41
N ALA A 117 6.30 -0.07 14.69
CA ALA A 117 5.80 -0.17 13.32
C ALA A 117 4.25 -0.12 13.28
N GLN A 118 3.58 -0.78 14.22
CA GLN A 118 2.11 -0.71 14.34
C GLN A 118 1.64 0.71 14.66
N GLN A 119 2.33 1.40 15.57
CA GLN A 119 2.06 2.80 15.89
C GLN A 119 2.22 3.69 14.65
N TYR A 120 3.30 3.52 13.89
CA TYR A 120 3.53 4.27 12.65
C TYR A 120 2.40 4.06 11.64
N VAL A 121 1.93 2.83 11.49
CA VAL A 121 0.78 2.54 10.61
C VAL A 121 -0.47 3.26 11.06
N GLN A 122 -0.78 3.22 12.37
CA GLN A 122 -2.01 3.80 12.92
C GLN A 122 -2.00 5.32 12.94
N GLU A 123 -0.87 5.93 13.30
CA GLU A 123 -0.79 7.37 13.55
C GLU A 123 -0.33 8.16 12.32
N ILE A 124 0.36 7.53 11.37
CA ILE A 124 0.92 8.21 10.20
C ILE A 124 0.32 7.68 8.89
N ILE A 125 0.45 6.37 8.60
CA ILE A 125 0.04 5.84 7.29
C ILE A 125 -1.48 5.91 7.13
N LEU A 126 -2.22 5.44 8.12
CA LEU A 126 -3.68 5.34 8.02
C LEU A 126 -4.37 6.70 7.89
N PRO A 127 -4.04 7.72 8.72
CA PRO A 127 -4.61 9.06 8.55
C PRO A 127 -4.25 9.69 7.21
N GLU A 128 -3.00 9.53 6.75
CA GLU A 128 -2.55 10.07 5.46
C GLU A 128 -3.27 9.41 4.28
N LEU A 129 -3.43 8.09 4.33
CA LEU A 129 -4.17 7.35 3.31
C LEU A 129 -5.66 7.72 3.32
N SER A 130 -6.29 7.82 4.50
CA SER A 130 -7.69 8.22 4.64
C SER A 130 -7.92 9.60 4.03
N LYS A 131 -7.07 10.57 4.37
CA LYS A 131 -7.11 11.90 3.78
C LYS A 131 -6.96 11.87 2.26
N ALA A 132 -6.00 11.11 1.74
CA ALA A 132 -5.78 11.00 0.30
C ALA A 132 -6.96 10.34 -0.44
N ILE A 133 -7.69 9.43 0.23
CA ILE A 133 -8.92 8.82 -0.28
C ILE A 133 -10.06 9.86 -0.30
N GLU A 134 -10.26 10.57 0.81
CA GLU A 134 -11.29 11.61 0.92
C GLU A 134 -11.08 12.75 -0.08
N ASP A 135 -9.85 13.21 -0.25
CA ASP A 135 -9.48 14.24 -1.22
C ASP A 135 -9.75 13.77 -2.67
N ALA A 136 -9.59 12.48 -2.93
CA ALA A 136 -9.76 11.93 -4.28
C ALA A 136 -11.21 11.55 -4.60
N LEU A 137 -11.94 10.97 -3.65
CA LEU A 137 -13.26 10.36 -3.89
C LEU A 137 -14.42 11.12 -3.21
N GLY A 138 -14.12 12.05 -2.32
CA GLY A 138 -15.12 12.71 -1.47
C GLY A 138 -15.36 11.94 -0.17
N THR A 139 -16.27 12.45 0.67
CA THR A 139 -16.63 11.82 1.95
C THR A 139 -17.21 10.43 1.74
N LEU A 140 -16.72 9.47 2.54
CA LEU A 140 -17.00 8.04 2.43
C LEU A 140 -18.43 7.60 2.84
N GLU A 141 -19.41 8.47 2.75
CA GLU A 141 -20.80 8.08 2.95
C GLU A 141 -21.28 7.26 1.74
N GLY A 142 -21.23 5.93 1.86
CA GLY A 142 -21.84 5.01 0.89
C GLY A 142 -20.90 4.08 0.12
N TRP A 143 -19.72 3.78 0.65
CA TRP A 143 -18.82 2.76 0.07
C TRP A 143 -18.97 1.40 0.75
#